data_15d0128810d080a6111fb66f2ddd6f8f
#
_entry.id   15d0128810d080a6111fb66f2ddd6f8f
#
_cell.length_a   1.000
_cell.length_b   1.000
_cell.length_c   1.000
_cell.angle_alpha   90.00
_cell.angle_beta   90.00
_cell.angle_gamma   90.00
#
_symmetry.space_group_name_H-M   'P 1'
#
loop_
_entity.id
_entity.type
_entity.pdbx_description
1 polymer ?
#
loop_
_entity_poly.entity_id
_entity_poly.type
_entity_poly.pdbx_seq_one_letter_code
_entity_poly.pdbx_strand_id
1 'polypeptide(L)'
;GAYLALAGVALLSMAVLAFITFPAAPAKQANGEGRPLREIMRQPVFMVAAACGALGFGVMNLLMAATPLAMQQCSLPFSDVALVLEWHVIGMFAPGFFTGHLIKRFGVLPIMGVGVLLNAACIVIALSGVDLHQFLIALFLLGVGWNFLFTGSTTLSLQTYTPAEKDRAQGALNFFVFATTALSSFASGVLVTTQGWQLLNAGSLIPVALTGAALVWLKTRPQAVPAQSL
;
A
#
# COMPACT_ATOMS: atom_id res chain seq x y z
N GLY A 1 26.36 -8.90 -11.67
CA GLY A 1 25.20 -9.18 -12.55
C GLY A 1 24.02 -8.25 -12.31
N ALA A 2 23.46 -8.19 -11.07
CA ALA A 2 22.17 -7.52 -10.80
C ALA A 2 22.14 -6.04 -11.19
N TYR A 3 23.17 -5.27 -10.86
CA TYR A 3 23.25 -3.84 -11.21
C TYR A 3 23.31 -3.59 -12.73
N LEU A 4 23.95 -4.48 -13.48
CA LEU A 4 23.98 -4.38 -14.94
C LEU A 4 22.61 -4.70 -15.55
N ALA A 5 21.89 -5.66 -14.99
CA ALA A 5 20.52 -5.96 -15.40
C ALA A 5 19.59 -4.77 -15.11
N LEU A 6 19.69 -4.15 -13.95
CA LEU A 6 18.93 -2.94 -13.61
C LEU A 6 19.26 -1.77 -14.55
N ALA A 7 20.54 -1.56 -14.88
CA ALA A 7 20.94 -0.56 -15.85
C ALA A 7 20.36 -0.85 -17.25
N GLY A 8 20.36 -2.12 -17.68
CA GLY A 8 19.74 -2.54 -18.93
C GLY A 8 18.23 -2.26 -18.98
N VAL A 9 17.51 -2.56 -17.90
CA VAL A 9 16.07 -2.26 -17.77
C VAL A 9 15.82 -0.75 -17.80
N ALA A 10 16.65 0.04 -17.12
CA ALA A 10 16.53 1.50 -17.13
C ALA A 10 16.75 2.07 -18.54
N LEU A 11 17.78 1.62 -19.27
CA LEU A 11 18.03 2.04 -20.64
C LEU A 11 16.90 1.63 -21.59
N LEU A 12 16.37 0.43 -21.44
CA LEU A 12 15.21 -0.03 -22.21
C LEU A 12 13.98 0.85 -21.93
N SER A 13 13.73 1.18 -20.67
CA SER A 13 12.64 2.08 -20.27
C SER A 13 12.80 3.47 -20.89
N MET A 14 14.02 4.03 -20.87
CA MET A 14 14.31 5.31 -21.52
C MET A 14 14.08 5.24 -23.04
N ALA A 15 14.52 4.15 -23.70
CA ALA A 15 14.29 3.95 -25.12
C ALA A 15 12.79 3.89 -25.45
N VAL A 16 12.00 3.13 -24.67
CA VAL A 16 10.53 3.08 -24.85
C VAL A 16 9.89 4.46 -24.67
N LEU A 17 10.30 5.20 -23.64
CA LEU A 17 9.76 6.55 -23.39
C LEU A 17 10.09 7.54 -24.51
N ALA A 18 11.23 7.39 -25.21
CA ALA A 18 11.61 8.22 -26.33
C ALA A 18 10.65 8.10 -27.54
N PHE A 19 9.92 6.98 -27.65
CA PHE A 19 8.92 6.76 -28.70
C PHE A 19 7.51 7.22 -28.31
N ILE A 20 7.30 7.62 -27.07
CA ILE A 20 5.98 8.09 -26.60
C ILE A 20 5.85 9.58 -26.84
N THR A 21 4.89 9.96 -27.67
CA THR A 21 4.49 11.37 -27.83
C THR A 21 3.51 11.74 -26.73
N PHE A 22 3.93 12.57 -25.79
CA PHE A 22 3.03 13.06 -24.74
C PHE A 22 2.09 14.13 -25.33
N PRO A 23 0.78 14.08 -25.05
CA PRO A 23 -0.12 15.18 -25.37
C PRO A 23 0.38 16.46 -24.70
N ALA A 24 0.24 17.59 -25.36
CA ALA A 24 0.56 18.88 -24.75
C ALA A 24 -0.20 19.00 -23.41
N ALA A 25 0.49 19.40 -22.35
CA ALA A 25 -0.16 19.65 -21.08
C ALA A 25 -1.32 20.62 -21.30
N PRO A 26 -2.54 20.34 -20.81
CA PRO A 26 -3.64 21.27 -20.94
C PRO A 26 -3.19 22.61 -20.35
N ALA A 27 -3.43 23.70 -21.11
CA ALA A 27 -3.09 25.03 -20.64
C ALA A 27 -3.66 25.22 -19.23
N LYS A 28 -2.80 25.64 -18.30
CA LYS A 28 -3.18 25.86 -16.91
C LYS A 28 -4.36 26.86 -16.96
N GLN A 29 -5.58 26.37 -16.73
CA GLN A 29 -6.74 27.24 -16.69
C GLN A 29 -6.51 28.24 -15.56
N ALA A 30 -6.26 29.49 -15.93
CA ALA A 30 -5.90 30.59 -15.03
C ALA A 30 -6.97 30.93 -13.98
N ASN A 31 -8.16 30.34 -14.08
CA ASN A 31 -9.35 30.66 -13.29
C ASN A 31 -9.94 29.50 -12.49
N GLY A 32 -9.21 28.43 -12.26
CA GLY A 32 -9.66 27.33 -11.41
C GLY A 32 -8.87 27.29 -10.11
N GLU A 33 -9.10 28.21 -9.18
CA GLU A 33 -8.70 28.03 -7.79
C GLU A 33 -9.50 26.83 -7.23
N GLY A 34 -8.93 25.63 -7.33
CA GLY A 34 -9.49 24.48 -6.62
C GLY A 34 -9.53 24.76 -5.13
N ARG A 35 -10.38 24.01 -4.41
CA ARG A 35 -10.50 24.13 -2.95
C ARG A 35 -9.13 24.07 -2.27
N PRO A 36 -8.91 24.76 -1.16
CA PRO A 36 -7.67 24.66 -0.39
C PRO A 36 -7.44 23.21 0.04
N LEU A 37 -6.19 22.75 0.01
CA LEU A 37 -5.82 21.38 0.38
C LEU A 37 -6.38 20.94 1.73
N ARG A 38 -6.44 21.86 2.70
CA ARG A 38 -7.00 21.61 4.04
C ARG A 38 -8.47 21.16 3.98
N GLU A 39 -9.25 21.67 3.06
CA GLU A 39 -10.65 21.29 2.87
C GLU A 39 -10.76 19.86 2.32
N ILE A 40 -9.93 19.53 1.31
CA ILE A 40 -9.86 18.18 0.74
C ILE A 40 -9.45 17.17 1.82
N MET A 41 -8.42 17.48 2.60
CA MET A 41 -7.89 16.61 3.66
C MET A 41 -8.88 16.41 4.82
N ARG A 42 -9.81 17.33 5.05
CA ARG A 42 -10.85 17.20 6.10
C ARG A 42 -12.03 16.31 5.69
N GLN A 43 -12.12 15.95 4.41
CA GLN A 43 -13.17 15.05 3.98
C GLN A 43 -12.96 13.65 4.60
N PRO A 44 -13.99 13.05 5.23
CA PRO A 44 -13.87 11.72 5.84
C PRO A 44 -13.34 10.65 4.89
N VAL A 45 -13.77 10.71 3.62
CA VAL A 45 -13.31 9.78 2.58
C VAL A 45 -11.81 9.92 2.32
N PHE A 46 -11.29 11.16 2.24
CA PHE A 46 -9.87 11.40 2.06
C PHE A 46 -9.06 10.95 3.27
N MET A 47 -9.53 11.26 4.48
CA MET A 47 -8.86 10.85 5.73
C MET A 47 -8.71 9.33 5.80
N VAL A 48 -9.78 8.59 5.51
CA VAL A 48 -9.76 7.11 5.51
C VAL A 48 -8.87 6.59 4.39
N ALA A 49 -8.95 7.15 3.17
CA ALA A 49 -8.09 6.77 2.06
C ALA A 49 -6.61 6.95 2.44
N ALA A 50 -6.24 8.12 2.96
CA ALA A 50 -4.87 8.42 3.35
C ALA A 50 -4.38 7.54 4.51
N ALA A 51 -5.21 7.33 5.53
CA ALA A 51 -4.88 6.46 6.67
C ALA A 51 -4.69 5.00 6.22
N CYS A 52 -5.62 4.45 5.44
CA CYS A 52 -5.52 3.07 4.96
C CYS A 52 -4.33 2.87 4.02
N GLY A 53 -4.05 3.83 3.13
CA GLY A 53 -2.89 3.79 2.26
C GLY A 53 -1.58 3.85 3.05
N ALA A 54 -1.46 4.80 3.99
CA ALA A 54 -0.27 4.98 4.80
C ALA A 54 -0.02 3.80 5.76
N LEU A 55 -1.03 3.39 6.54
CA LEU A 55 -0.89 2.29 7.49
C LEU A 55 -0.69 0.95 6.77
N GLY A 56 -1.43 0.69 5.68
CA GLY A 56 -1.27 -0.53 4.89
C GLY A 56 0.12 -0.63 4.26
N PHE A 57 0.65 0.47 3.73
CA PHE A 57 2.01 0.52 3.19
C PHE A 57 3.06 0.40 4.30
N GLY A 58 2.83 1.06 5.44
CA GLY A 58 3.72 1.01 6.59
C GLY A 58 3.87 -0.41 7.16
N VAL A 59 2.75 -1.13 7.34
CA VAL A 59 2.76 -2.53 7.80
C VAL A 59 3.49 -3.43 6.80
N MET A 60 3.15 -3.30 5.52
CA MET A 60 3.81 -4.07 4.46
C MET A 60 5.32 -3.85 4.49
N ASN A 61 5.76 -2.61 4.49
CA ASN A 61 7.18 -2.26 4.48
C ASN A 61 7.90 -2.70 5.78
N LEU A 62 7.25 -2.56 6.94
CA LEU A 62 7.79 -2.99 8.23
C LEU A 62 8.09 -4.49 8.24
N LEU A 63 7.12 -5.31 7.86
CA LEU A 63 7.25 -6.77 7.88
C LEU A 63 8.17 -7.28 6.76
N MET A 64 8.06 -6.73 5.55
CA MET A 64 8.94 -7.08 4.43
C MET A 64 10.41 -6.80 4.76
N ALA A 65 10.72 -5.61 5.29
CA ALA A 65 12.09 -5.23 5.60
C ALA A 65 12.68 -6.01 6.81
N ALA A 66 11.85 -6.43 7.77
CA ALA A 66 12.25 -7.23 8.92
C ALA A 66 12.49 -8.72 8.57
N THR A 67 11.81 -9.23 7.54
CA THR A 67 11.82 -10.67 7.19
C THR A 67 13.21 -11.23 6.92
N PRO A 68 14.10 -10.62 6.12
CA PRO A 68 15.45 -11.16 5.89
C PRO A 68 16.25 -11.34 7.19
N LEU A 69 16.15 -10.39 8.12
CA LEU A 69 16.82 -10.47 9.42
C LEU A 69 16.22 -11.57 10.30
N ALA A 70 14.89 -11.69 10.32
CA ALA A 70 14.21 -12.75 11.07
C ALA A 70 14.57 -14.14 10.53
N MET A 71 14.55 -14.33 9.21
CA MET A 71 14.94 -15.60 8.58
C MET A 71 16.40 -15.94 8.84
N GLN A 72 17.30 -14.96 8.83
CA GLN A 72 18.71 -15.16 9.15
C GLN A 72 18.88 -15.60 10.63
N GLN A 73 18.13 -15.02 11.55
CA GLN A 73 18.14 -15.46 12.97
C GLN A 73 17.65 -16.90 13.13
N CYS A 74 16.78 -17.37 12.24
CA CYS A 74 16.33 -18.77 12.19
C CYS A 74 17.27 -19.70 11.41
N SER A 75 18.46 -19.22 11.00
CA SER A 75 19.46 -19.98 10.24
C SER A 75 18.96 -20.47 8.87
N LEU A 76 17.97 -19.79 8.27
CA LEU A 76 17.49 -20.10 6.93
C LEU A 76 18.49 -19.58 5.87
N PRO A 77 18.77 -20.35 4.81
CA PRO A 77 19.73 -19.98 3.78
C PRO A 77 19.25 -18.77 2.98
N PHE A 78 20.17 -18.01 2.42
CA PHE A 78 19.87 -16.83 1.61
C PHE A 78 18.96 -17.13 0.40
N SER A 79 19.05 -18.32 -0.19
CA SER A 79 18.15 -18.76 -1.26
C SER A 79 16.69 -18.75 -0.85
N ASP A 80 16.38 -19.13 0.37
CA ASP A 80 15.02 -19.16 0.91
C ASP A 80 14.51 -17.74 1.19
N VAL A 81 15.38 -16.84 1.66
CA VAL A 81 15.06 -15.42 1.82
C VAL A 81 14.71 -14.81 0.46
N ALA A 82 15.50 -15.09 -0.59
CA ALA A 82 15.24 -14.62 -1.93
C ALA A 82 13.88 -15.13 -2.45
N LEU A 83 13.61 -16.42 -2.28
CA LEU A 83 12.35 -17.05 -2.68
C LEU A 83 11.13 -16.39 -2.00
N VAL A 84 11.21 -16.14 -0.70
CA VAL A 84 10.13 -15.51 0.06
C VAL A 84 9.87 -14.09 -0.44
N LEU A 85 10.91 -13.30 -0.70
CA LEU A 85 10.76 -11.95 -1.22
C LEU A 85 10.25 -11.92 -2.67
N GLU A 86 10.67 -12.87 -3.52
CA GLU A 86 10.15 -13.01 -4.88
C GLU A 86 8.64 -13.27 -4.88
N TRP A 87 8.16 -14.21 -4.08
CA TRP A 87 6.73 -14.48 -3.94
C TRP A 87 5.96 -13.33 -3.31
N HIS A 88 6.58 -12.60 -2.38
CA HIS A 88 5.99 -11.36 -1.86
C HIS A 88 5.77 -10.33 -2.97
N VAL A 89 6.79 -10.08 -3.80
CA VAL A 89 6.71 -9.13 -4.92
C VAL A 89 5.65 -9.58 -5.94
N ILE A 90 5.57 -10.89 -6.24
CA ILE A 90 4.49 -11.45 -7.07
C ILE A 90 3.12 -11.13 -6.43
N GLY A 91 2.97 -11.35 -5.12
CA GLY A 91 1.77 -11.02 -4.37
C GLY A 91 1.41 -9.53 -4.42
N MET A 92 2.40 -8.63 -4.42
CA MET A 92 2.19 -7.19 -4.54
C MET A 92 1.66 -6.76 -5.91
N PHE A 93 2.17 -7.32 -7.00
CA PHE A 93 1.92 -6.78 -8.34
C PHE A 93 0.98 -7.63 -9.20
N ALA A 94 1.00 -8.97 -9.08
CA ALA A 94 0.13 -9.84 -9.88
C ALA A 94 -1.38 -9.56 -9.67
N PRO A 95 -1.89 -9.30 -8.45
CA PRO A 95 -3.29 -8.95 -8.27
C PRO A 95 -3.69 -7.65 -8.98
N GLY A 96 -2.75 -6.74 -9.25
CA GLY A 96 -3.00 -5.48 -9.93
C GLY A 96 -3.68 -5.64 -11.29
N PHE A 97 -3.49 -6.77 -11.98
CA PHE A 97 -4.16 -7.06 -13.26
C PHE A 97 -5.68 -7.21 -13.11
N PHE A 98 -6.19 -7.59 -11.94
CA PHE A 98 -7.61 -7.83 -11.72
C PHE A 98 -8.22 -7.04 -10.57
N THR A 99 -7.42 -6.43 -9.67
CA THR A 99 -7.92 -5.64 -8.54
C THR A 99 -8.89 -4.55 -9.00
N GLY A 100 -8.60 -3.86 -10.11
CA GLY A 100 -9.50 -2.85 -10.67
C GLY A 100 -10.86 -3.42 -11.09
N HIS A 101 -10.91 -4.63 -11.63
CA HIS A 101 -12.15 -5.33 -11.99
C HIS A 101 -12.93 -5.75 -10.73
N LEU A 102 -12.23 -6.21 -9.70
CA LEU A 102 -12.85 -6.55 -8.41
C LEU A 102 -13.46 -5.31 -7.76
N ILE A 103 -12.78 -4.18 -7.77
CA ILE A 103 -13.28 -2.90 -7.24
C ILE A 103 -14.54 -2.45 -8.01
N LYS A 104 -14.54 -2.56 -9.34
CA LYS A 104 -15.71 -2.23 -10.16
C LYS A 104 -16.92 -3.15 -9.85
N ARG A 105 -16.67 -4.43 -9.59
CA ARG A 105 -17.74 -5.43 -9.36
C ARG A 105 -18.29 -5.39 -7.94
N PHE A 106 -17.44 -5.27 -6.95
CA PHE A 106 -17.79 -5.43 -5.53
C PHE A 106 -17.74 -4.14 -4.73
N GLY A 107 -17.19 -3.07 -5.30
CA GLY A 107 -16.96 -1.80 -4.63
C GLY A 107 -15.58 -1.73 -3.95
N VAL A 108 -15.13 -0.51 -3.69
CA VAL A 108 -13.79 -0.24 -3.15
C VAL A 108 -13.65 -0.69 -1.69
N LEU A 109 -14.63 -0.39 -0.84
CA LEU A 109 -14.55 -0.71 0.60
C LEU A 109 -14.51 -2.22 0.90
N PRO A 110 -15.33 -3.09 0.26
CA PRO A 110 -15.20 -4.54 0.43
C PRO A 110 -13.83 -5.08 0.04
N ILE A 111 -13.27 -4.62 -1.08
CA ILE A 111 -11.93 -5.08 -1.53
C ILE A 111 -10.84 -4.64 -0.55
N MET A 112 -10.89 -3.41 -0.06
CA MET A 112 -10.00 -2.96 1.01
C MET A 112 -10.17 -3.78 2.29
N GLY A 113 -11.42 -4.15 2.64
CA GLY A 113 -11.71 -5.03 3.77
C GLY A 113 -11.06 -6.41 3.61
N VAL A 114 -11.10 -7.00 2.41
CA VAL A 114 -10.35 -8.24 2.12
C VAL A 114 -8.85 -8.02 2.31
N GLY A 115 -8.31 -6.89 1.87
CA GLY A 115 -6.90 -6.52 2.10
C GLY A 115 -6.52 -6.49 3.60
N VAL A 116 -7.39 -5.93 4.45
CA VAL A 116 -7.20 -5.96 5.92
C VAL A 116 -7.18 -7.39 6.45
N LEU A 117 -8.13 -8.24 6.02
CA LEU A 117 -8.19 -9.64 6.44
C LEU A 117 -6.95 -10.44 6.01
N LEU A 118 -6.43 -10.20 4.80
CA LEU A 118 -5.21 -10.83 4.32
C LEU A 118 -3.98 -10.40 5.14
N ASN A 119 -3.88 -9.12 5.50
CA ASN A 119 -2.81 -8.64 6.38
C ASN A 119 -2.93 -9.23 7.81
N ALA A 120 -4.14 -9.36 8.33
CA ALA A 120 -4.37 -10.03 9.60
C ALA A 120 -3.97 -11.53 9.53
N ALA A 121 -4.36 -12.23 8.45
CA ALA A 121 -3.98 -13.62 8.22
C ALA A 121 -2.46 -13.78 8.08
N CYS A 122 -1.79 -12.86 7.38
CA CYS A 122 -0.32 -12.80 7.33
C CYS A 122 0.27 -12.82 8.74
N ILE A 123 -0.19 -11.93 9.62
CA ILE A 123 0.33 -11.80 10.99
C ILE A 123 0.06 -13.08 11.80
N VAL A 124 -1.14 -13.65 11.69
CA VAL A 124 -1.47 -14.92 12.39
C VAL A 124 -0.55 -16.05 11.93
N ILE A 125 -0.29 -16.17 10.63
CA ILE A 125 0.62 -17.20 10.10
C ILE A 125 2.07 -16.92 10.55
N ALA A 126 2.52 -15.67 10.51
CA ALA A 126 3.85 -15.29 10.96
C ALA A 126 4.08 -15.54 12.47
N LEU A 127 3.02 -15.52 13.27
CA LEU A 127 3.05 -15.86 14.70
C LEU A 127 2.96 -17.37 14.97
N SER A 128 2.51 -18.18 14.00
CA SER A 128 2.32 -19.64 14.16
C SER A 128 3.61 -20.44 14.03
N GLY A 129 4.69 -19.86 13.50
CA GLY A 129 5.96 -20.55 13.35
C GLY A 129 6.99 -19.70 12.59
N VAL A 130 8.19 -20.28 12.45
CA VAL A 130 9.36 -19.63 11.84
C VAL A 130 10.02 -20.49 10.76
N ASP A 131 9.27 -21.45 10.20
CA ASP A 131 9.72 -22.26 9.08
C ASP A 131 9.53 -21.53 7.75
N LEU A 132 10.22 -21.99 6.71
CA LEU A 132 10.14 -21.40 5.38
C LEU A 132 8.69 -21.22 4.88
N HIS A 133 7.82 -22.21 5.13
CA HIS A 133 6.43 -22.15 4.66
C HIS A 133 5.62 -21.03 5.31
N GLN A 134 5.83 -20.76 6.62
CA GLN A 134 5.16 -19.67 7.31
C GLN A 134 5.62 -18.33 6.74
N PHE A 135 6.93 -18.13 6.55
CA PHE A 135 7.45 -16.91 5.93
C PHE A 135 6.88 -16.72 4.52
N LEU A 136 6.89 -17.76 3.69
CA LEU A 136 6.45 -17.69 2.30
C LEU A 136 4.97 -17.34 2.19
N ILE A 137 4.11 -18.05 2.93
CA ILE A 137 2.66 -17.80 2.88
C ILE A 137 2.33 -16.44 3.51
N ALA A 138 2.93 -16.10 4.65
CA ALA A 138 2.70 -14.83 5.33
C ALA A 138 3.04 -13.65 4.42
N LEU A 139 4.25 -13.64 3.83
CA LEU A 139 4.68 -12.55 2.96
C LEU A 139 3.90 -12.48 1.65
N PHE A 140 3.51 -13.61 1.06
CA PHE A 140 2.65 -13.61 -0.10
C PHE A 140 1.30 -12.94 0.20
N LEU A 141 0.64 -13.32 1.30
CA LEU A 141 -0.62 -12.71 1.74
C LEU A 141 -0.46 -11.22 2.06
N LEU A 142 0.67 -10.84 2.66
CA LEU A 142 1.00 -9.45 2.92
C LEU A 142 1.05 -8.64 1.62
N GLY A 143 1.68 -9.18 0.58
CA GLY A 143 1.76 -8.54 -0.73
C GLY A 143 0.38 -8.35 -1.36
N VAL A 144 -0.46 -9.38 -1.39
CA VAL A 144 -1.84 -9.32 -1.92
C VAL A 144 -2.68 -8.33 -1.11
N GLY A 145 -2.60 -8.40 0.22
CA GLY A 145 -3.31 -7.51 1.13
C GLY A 145 -2.92 -6.04 0.93
N TRP A 146 -1.63 -5.78 0.76
CA TRP A 146 -1.13 -4.45 0.41
C TRP A 146 -1.68 -3.96 -0.93
N ASN A 147 -1.67 -4.79 -1.96
CA ASN A 147 -2.20 -4.41 -3.27
C ASN A 147 -3.67 -3.94 -3.18
N PHE A 148 -4.51 -4.69 -2.46
CA PHE A 148 -5.92 -4.35 -2.30
C PHE A 148 -6.11 -3.07 -1.48
N LEU A 149 -5.33 -2.85 -0.43
CA LEU A 149 -5.38 -1.65 0.38
C LEU A 149 -4.87 -0.43 -0.38
N PHE A 150 -3.74 -0.53 -1.05
CA PHE A 150 -3.11 0.59 -1.75
C PHE A 150 -3.91 1.00 -2.99
N THR A 151 -4.30 0.03 -3.83
CA THR A 151 -5.15 0.30 -5.00
C THR A 151 -6.53 0.81 -4.59
N GLY A 152 -7.11 0.24 -3.52
CA GLY A 152 -8.37 0.72 -2.96
C GLY A 152 -8.26 2.14 -2.40
N SER A 153 -7.21 2.44 -1.66
CA SER A 153 -6.94 3.77 -1.09
C SER A 153 -6.81 4.84 -2.18
N THR A 154 -6.00 4.58 -3.20
CA THR A 154 -5.86 5.49 -4.34
C THR A 154 -7.17 5.67 -5.08
N THR A 155 -7.93 4.61 -5.33
CA THR A 155 -9.25 4.66 -5.97
C THR A 155 -10.27 5.44 -5.11
N LEU A 156 -10.28 5.21 -3.79
CA LEU A 156 -11.16 5.90 -2.87
C LEU A 156 -10.87 7.40 -2.82
N SER A 157 -9.61 7.79 -2.88
CA SER A 157 -9.19 9.20 -2.88
C SER A 157 -9.67 9.97 -4.10
N LEU A 158 -9.86 9.32 -5.26
CA LEU A 158 -10.37 9.96 -6.49
C LEU A 158 -11.76 10.60 -6.31
N GLN A 159 -12.54 10.14 -5.33
CA GLN A 159 -13.87 10.67 -5.05
C GLN A 159 -13.84 12.01 -4.30
N THR A 160 -12.67 12.46 -3.85
CA THR A 160 -12.54 13.60 -2.94
C THR A 160 -12.06 14.89 -3.59
N TYR A 161 -11.59 14.83 -4.83
CA TYR A 161 -11.00 15.97 -5.51
C TYR A 161 -11.37 16.02 -7.00
N THR A 162 -11.32 17.20 -7.56
CA THR A 162 -11.52 17.48 -8.99
C THR A 162 -10.20 17.31 -9.77
N PRO A 163 -10.23 17.24 -11.11
CA PRO A 163 -9.01 17.20 -11.91
C PRO A 163 -8.05 18.38 -11.65
N ALA A 164 -8.56 19.57 -11.34
CA ALA A 164 -7.75 20.75 -11.01
C ALA A 164 -7.05 20.64 -9.64
N GLU A 165 -7.57 19.82 -8.73
CA GLU A 165 -7.06 19.60 -7.37
C GLU A 165 -6.17 18.37 -7.27
N LYS A 166 -6.09 17.55 -8.33
CA LYS A 166 -5.47 16.22 -8.34
C LYS A 166 -4.04 16.21 -7.80
N ASP A 167 -3.19 17.09 -8.32
CA ASP A 167 -1.76 17.08 -7.98
C ASP A 167 -1.54 17.39 -6.49
N ARG A 168 -2.31 18.34 -5.95
CA ARG A 168 -2.25 18.68 -4.52
C ARG A 168 -2.78 17.56 -3.63
N ALA A 169 -3.91 16.96 -4.00
CA ALA A 169 -4.53 15.87 -3.23
C ALA A 169 -3.65 14.60 -3.25
N GLN A 170 -3.17 14.19 -4.42
CA GLN A 170 -2.28 13.03 -4.55
C GLN A 170 -0.92 13.29 -3.90
N GLY A 171 -0.39 14.50 -4.00
CA GLY A 171 0.83 14.89 -3.30
C GLY A 171 0.70 14.72 -1.78
N ALA A 172 -0.43 15.15 -1.19
CA ALA A 172 -0.70 14.96 0.23
C ALA A 172 -0.84 13.47 0.61
N LEU A 173 -1.57 12.69 -0.18
CA LEU A 173 -1.72 11.24 0.05
C LEU A 173 -0.36 10.53 0.00
N ASN A 174 0.44 10.81 -1.01
CA ASN A 174 1.79 10.25 -1.15
C ASN A 174 2.71 10.68 -0.01
N PHE A 175 2.60 11.92 0.45
CA PHE A 175 3.37 12.39 1.62
C PHE A 175 3.11 11.52 2.85
N PHE A 176 1.85 11.23 3.18
CA PHE A 176 1.53 10.35 4.32
C PHE A 176 2.03 8.92 4.11
N VAL A 177 1.89 8.38 2.90
CA VAL A 177 2.39 7.04 2.56
C VAL A 177 3.91 6.98 2.74
N PHE A 178 4.66 7.88 2.11
CA PHE A 178 6.13 7.83 2.16
C PHE A 178 6.70 8.22 3.53
N ALA A 179 6.06 9.14 4.26
CA ALA A 179 6.47 9.44 5.63
C ALA A 179 6.31 8.21 6.54
N THR A 180 5.17 7.50 6.44
CA THR A 180 4.95 6.26 7.20
C THR A 180 5.91 5.15 6.76
N THR A 181 6.20 5.04 5.46
CA THR A 181 7.17 4.09 4.93
C THR A 181 8.57 4.35 5.47
N ALA A 182 9.01 5.61 5.50
CA ALA A 182 10.31 5.96 6.06
C ALA A 182 10.41 5.61 7.55
N LEU A 183 9.37 5.93 8.34
CA LEU A 183 9.30 5.57 9.75
C LEU A 183 9.31 4.05 9.95
N SER A 184 8.53 3.30 9.17
CA SER A 184 8.47 1.83 9.28
C SER A 184 9.78 1.17 8.85
N SER A 185 10.47 1.70 7.83
CA SER A 185 11.80 1.22 7.42
C SER A 185 12.82 1.37 8.55
N PHE A 186 12.82 2.53 9.18
CA PHE A 186 13.72 2.77 10.32
C PHE A 186 13.37 1.88 11.51
N ALA A 187 12.07 1.73 11.80
CA ALA A 187 11.59 0.92 12.92
C ALA A 187 11.83 -0.59 12.71
N SER A 188 11.78 -1.10 11.47
CA SER A 188 11.83 -2.54 11.18
C SER A 188 13.09 -3.21 11.70
N GLY A 189 14.27 -2.64 11.40
CA GLY A 189 15.55 -3.16 11.85
C GLY A 189 15.70 -3.12 13.37
N VAL A 190 15.31 -1.98 13.97
CA VAL A 190 15.38 -1.82 15.44
C VAL A 190 14.44 -2.81 16.14
N LEU A 191 13.19 -2.89 15.72
CA LEU A 191 12.19 -3.73 16.36
C LEU A 191 12.52 -5.22 16.23
N VAL A 192 12.93 -5.70 15.06
CA VAL A 192 13.23 -7.12 14.86
C VAL A 192 14.47 -7.56 15.65
N THR A 193 15.46 -6.69 15.81
CA THR A 193 16.70 -7.00 16.52
C THR A 193 16.58 -6.88 18.04
N THR A 194 15.72 -5.97 18.53
CA THR A 194 15.56 -5.71 19.97
C THR A 194 14.39 -6.47 20.60
N GLN A 195 13.28 -6.59 19.87
CA GLN A 195 12.01 -7.15 20.35
C GLN A 195 11.69 -8.51 19.71
N GLY A 196 12.39 -8.86 18.65
CA GLY A 196 12.19 -10.10 17.92
C GLY A 196 11.00 -10.11 16.98
N TRP A 197 10.95 -11.16 16.17
CA TRP A 197 9.95 -11.35 15.11
C TRP A 197 8.51 -11.41 15.62
N GLN A 198 8.28 -12.10 16.74
CA GLN A 198 6.94 -12.30 17.28
C GLN A 198 6.32 -10.99 17.77
N LEU A 199 7.06 -10.18 18.55
CA LEU A 199 6.51 -8.93 19.07
C LEU A 199 6.30 -7.88 17.95
N LEU A 200 7.19 -7.86 16.95
CA LEU A 200 7.02 -7.03 15.77
C LEU A 200 5.73 -7.37 15.02
N ASN A 201 5.46 -8.66 14.79
CA ASN A 201 4.21 -9.09 14.14
C ASN A 201 2.98 -8.79 15.01
N ALA A 202 3.01 -9.10 16.30
CA ALA A 202 1.90 -8.81 17.20
C ALA A 202 1.60 -7.31 17.26
N GLY A 203 2.63 -6.46 17.31
CA GLY A 203 2.48 -5.00 17.27
C GLY A 203 1.87 -4.49 15.96
N SER A 204 2.12 -5.19 14.85
CA SER A 204 1.54 -4.86 13.54
C SER A 204 0.03 -5.09 13.45
N LEU A 205 -0.57 -5.83 14.40
CA LEU A 205 -2.03 -5.94 14.51
C LEU A 205 -2.69 -4.60 14.81
N ILE A 206 -2.01 -3.68 15.53
CA ILE A 206 -2.56 -2.38 15.89
C ILE A 206 -2.87 -1.55 14.63
N PRO A 207 -1.92 -1.24 13.75
CA PRO A 207 -2.23 -0.49 12.52
C PRO A 207 -3.19 -1.24 11.59
N VAL A 208 -3.16 -2.58 11.54
CA VAL A 208 -4.14 -3.38 10.75
C VAL A 208 -5.54 -3.22 11.31
N ALA A 209 -5.72 -3.29 12.64
CA ALA A 209 -7.01 -3.08 13.30
C ALA A 209 -7.52 -1.64 13.12
N LEU A 210 -6.63 -0.63 13.21
CA LEU A 210 -6.98 0.77 12.94
C LEU A 210 -7.44 0.96 11.49
N THR A 211 -6.79 0.30 10.52
CA THR A 211 -7.21 0.32 9.12
C THR A 211 -8.61 -0.29 8.96
N GLY A 212 -8.87 -1.45 9.57
CA GLY A 212 -10.17 -2.08 9.58
C GLY A 212 -11.25 -1.21 10.22
N ALA A 213 -10.96 -0.63 11.38
CA ALA A 213 -11.89 0.27 12.08
C ALA A 213 -12.21 1.52 11.24
N ALA A 214 -11.23 2.11 10.55
CA ALA A 214 -11.45 3.25 9.67
C ALA A 214 -12.38 2.92 8.50
N LEU A 215 -12.24 1.72 7.90
CA LEU A 215 -13.14 1.26 6.82
C LEU A 215 -14.57 1.04 7.33
N VAL A 216 -14.73 0.40 8.48
CA VAL A 216 -16.04 0.18 9.11
C VAL A 216 -16.69 1.52 9.44
N TRP A 217 -15.94 2.43 10.04
CA TRP A 217 -16.41 3.77 10.37
C TRP A 217 -16.88 4.54 9.11
N LEU A 218 -16.13 4.47 8.01
CA LEU A 218 -16.55 5.11 6.77
C LEU A 218 -17.81 4.48 6.19
N LYS A 219 -17.93 3.13 6.24
CA LYS A 219 -19.10 2.40 5.74
C LYS A 219 -20.38 2.72 6.52
N THR A 220 -20.27 2.96 7.81
CA THR A 220 -21.44 3.25 8.69
C THR A 220 -21.88 4.72 8.63
N ARG A 221 -21.09 5.61 8.04
CA ARG A 221 -21.50 7.00 7.85
C ARG A 221 -22.55 7.15 6.76
N PRO A 222 -23.59 7.97 6.98
CA PRO A 222 -24.47 8.39 5.91
C PRO A 222 -23.60 9.06 4.83
N GLN A 223 -23.53 8.49 3.65
CA GLN A 223 -22.91 9.17 2.53
C GLN A 223 -23.79 10.37 2.17
N ALA A 224 -23.28 11.58 2.36
CA ALA A 224 -23.90 12.74 1.75
C ALA A 224 -23.88 12.48 0.24
N VAL A 225 -25.04 12.24 -0.35
CA VAL A 225 -25.21 12.08 -1.79
C VAL A 225 -24.61 13.33 -2.42
N PRO A 226 -23.60 13.24 -3.31
CA PRO A 226 -23.17 14.40 -4.04
C PRO A 226 -24.40 14.92 -4.77
N ALA A 227 -24.75 16.19 -4.56
CA ALA A 227 -25.75 16.85 -5.36
C ALA A 227 -25.23 16.80 -6.81
N GLN A 228 -25.70 15.82 -7.58
CA GLN A 228 -25.57 15.83 -9.02
C GLN A 228 -26.40 17.03 -9.46
N SER A 229 -25.71 18.08 -9.87
CA SER A 229 -26.33 19.19 -10.57
C SER A 229 -27.10 18.61 -11.77
N LEU A 230 -28.42 18.73 -11.69
CA LEU A 230 -29.34 18.61 -12.81
C LEU A 230 -28.97 19.59 -13.93
#